data_5f061d385b61d69dcdf906a98fbeeb66
#
_entry.id   5f061d385b61d69dcdf906a98fbeeb66
#
_cell.length_a   1.000
_cell.length_b   1.000
_cell.length_c   1.000
_cell.angle_alpha   90.00
_cell.angle_beta   90.00
_cell.angle_gamma   90.00
#
_symmetry.space_group_name_H-M   'P 1'
#
loop_
_entity.id
_entity.type
_entity.pdbx_description
1 polymer ?
#
loop_
_entity_poly.entity_id
_entity_poly.type
_entity_poly.pdbx_seq_one_letter_code
_entity_poly.pdbx_strand_id
1 'polypeptide(L)'
;MSSFWQLLIDIFFPPVCIECRHRISAGMLCTACRKKLQDFRILQPRAYCCPDIESICLFYRYDAGIKKALHEVKFHGKKRLLAAMADEMSILETPKRVCAMWNLPANIVVVPIPTDRKRVAQRGYDVPQGIFSQWSQKQGFVWCEALARIRSTEPQYGLDRSERRKNVRGCFNTIRDIRGKPILLVDDIFTSGATAEEAANILRKQGASHVWAMAFAGGADDDK
;
A
#
# COMPACT_ATOMS: atom_id res chain seq x y z
N MET A 1 13.69 -21.56 -2.36
CA MET A 1 14.47 -21.96 -1.14
C MET A 1 13.50 -22.60 -0.20
N SER A 2 13.82 -23.83 0.19
CA SER A 2 12.87 -24.80 0.70
C SER A 2 12.22 -24.41 2.03
N SER A 3 10.98 -24.81 2.19
CA SER A 3 10.13 -24.79 3.40
C SER A 3 10.88 -25.21 4.68
N PHE A 4 11.87 -26.10 4.57
CA PHE A 4 12.67 -26.62 5.68
C PHE A 4 13.53 -25.55 6.38
N TRP A 5 14.24 -24.72 5.63
CA TRP A 5 15.05 -23.64 6.20
C TRP A 5 14.19 -22.56 6.90
N GLN A 6 13.01 -22.29 6.35
CA GLN A 6 12.06 -21.38 6.98
C GLN A 6 11.57 -21.94 8.32
N LEU A 7 11.23 -23.23 8.39
CA LEU A 7 10.85 -23.92 9.63
C LEU A 7 11.94 -23.84 10.71
N LEU A 8 13.19 -24.09 10.35
CA LEU A 8 14.31 -23.98 11.30
C LEU A 8 14.47 -22.54 11.80
N ILE A 9 14.40 -21.55 10.92
CA ILE A 9 14.50 -20.14 11.31
C ILE A 9 13.34 -19.76 12.25
N ASP A 10 12.13 -20.24 12.01
CA ASP A 10 10.96 -19.92 12.84
C ASP A 10 10.99 -20.62 14.22
N ILE A 11 11.72 -21.73 14.36
CA ILE A 11 11.98 -22.34 15.66
C ILE A 11 12.89 -21.44 16.52
N PHE A 12 13.99 -20.94 15.96
CA PHE A 12 14.95 -20.12 16.69
C PHE A 12 14.54 -18.64 16.80
N PHE A 13 13.83 -18.14 15.78
CA PHE A 13 13.38 -16.74 15.69
C PHE A 13 11.88 -16.73 15.30
N PRO A 14 11.00 -17.15 16.20
CA PRO A 14 9.57 -17.20 15.92
C PRO A 14 9.05 -15.81 15.59
N PRO A 15 8.06 -15.69 14.68
CA PRO A 15 7.41 -14.44 14.40
C PRO A 15 6.77 -13.89 15.69
N VAL A 16 6.96 -12.60 15.92
CA VAL A 16 6.43 -11.90 17.09
C VAL A 16 5.64 -10.67 16.66
N CYS A 17 4.59 -10.38 17.42
CA CYS A 17 3.80 -9.17 17.25
C CYS A 17 4.68 -7.92 17.37
N ILE A 18 4.59 -7.03 16.37
CA ILE A 18 5.40 -5.80 16.33
C ILE A 18 5.11 -4.87 17.51
N GLU A 19 3.91 -4.95 18.08
CA GLU A 19 3.46 -4.07 19.16
C GLU A 19 3.79 -4.66 20.55
N CYS A 20 3.27 -5.85 20.87
CA CYS A 20 3.38 -6.42 22.23
C CYS A 20 4.42 -7.52 22.36
N ARG A 21 5.12 -7.90 21.30
CA ARG A 21 6.14 -8.96 21.28
C ARG A 21 5.63 -10.39 21.55
N HIS A 22 4.33 -10.58 21.71
CA HIS A 22 3.75 -11.91 21.85
C HIS A 22 4.02 -12.75 20.59
N ARG A 23 4.26 -14.06 20.75
CA ARG A 23 4.45 -14.99 19.62
C ARG A 23 3.17 -15.06 18.78
N ILE A 24 3.31 -15.11 17.48
CA ILE A 24 2.22 -15.21 16.52
C ILE A 24 2.53 -16.31 15.50
N SER A 25 1.50 -16.83 14.84
CA SER A 25 1.64 -17.84 13.79
C SER A 25 1.80 -17.23 12.39
N ALA A 26 1.22 -16.07 12.15
CA ALA A 26 1.26 -15.40 10.86
C ALA A 26 0.95 -13.90 11.00
N GLY A 27 1.30 -13.12 9.96
CA GLY A 27 1.10 -11.68 9.92
C GLY A 27 2.11 -10.92 10.78
N MET A 28 1.78 -9.69 11.09
CA MET A 28 2.65 -8.79 11.88
C MET A 28 2.09 -8.48 13.28
N LEU A 29 0.83 -8.77 13.54
CA LEU A 29 0.12 -8.45 14.78
C LEU A 29 -0.57 -9.67 15.37
N CYS A 30 -0.59 -9.79 16.70
CA CYS A 30 -1.49 -10.72 17.37
C CYS A 30 -2.94 -10.22 17.27
N THR A 31 -3.91 -11.11 17.51
CA THR A 31 -5.34 -10.79 17.39
C THR A 31 -5.74 -9.57 18.23
N ALA A 32 -5.25 -9.46 19.46
CA ALA A 32 -5.58 -8.33 20.33
C ALA A 32 -5.00 -7.00 19.81
N CYS A 33 -3.72 -6.98 19.38
CA CYS A 33 -3.11 -5.77 18.84
C CYS A 33 -3.67 -5.41 17.48
N ARG A 34 -4.00 -6.39 16.63
CA ARG A 34 -4.68 -6.14 15.35
C ARG A 34 -6.00 -5.41 15.57
N LYS A 35 -6.82 -5.92 16.50
CA LYS A 35 -8.11 -5.31 16.86
C LYS A 35 -7.98 -3.87 17.39
N LYS A 36 -6.89 -3.59 18.12
CA LYS A 36 -6.58 -2.26 18.66
C LYS A 36 -6.04 -1.28 17.61
N LEU A 37 -5.16 -1.76 16.71
CA LEU A 37 -4.42 -0.91 15.77
C LEU A 37 -5.09 -0.83 14.39
N GLN A 38 -6.00 -1.75 14.08
CA GLN A 38 -6.77 -1.67 12.86
C GLN A 38 -7.70 -0.45 12.93
N ASP A 39 -7.44 0.49 12.05
CA ASP A 39 -8.21 1.73 11.91
C ASP A 39 -8.70 1.83 10.47
N PHE A 40 -9.67 0.95 10.18
CA PHE A 40 -10.29 0.90 8.88
C PHE A 40 -11.07 2.18 8.60
N ARG A 41 -10.67 2.90 7.55
CA ARG A 41 -11.32 4.14 7.12
C ARG A 41 -11.60 4.12 5.62
N ILE A 42 -12.80 4.54 5.26
CA ILE A 42 -13.12 4.95 3.89
C ILE A 42 -13.13 6.47 3.87
N LEU A 43 -12.24 7.03 3.08
CA LEU A 43 -12.08 8.47 2.97
C LEU A 43 -12.87 9.00 1.78
N GLN A 44 -13.40 10.22 1.93
CA GLN A 44 -14.00 10.98 0.84
C GLN A 44 -12.89 11.60 -0.01
N PRO A 45 -12.71 11.21 -1.28
CA PRO A 45 -11.57 11.68 -2.08
C PRO A 45 -11.52 13.19 -2.23
N ARG A 46 -12.66 13.85 -2.28
CA ARG A 46 -12.76 15.33 -2.38
C ARG A 46 -12.10 16.05 -1.21
N ALA A 47 -12.17 15.51 0.01
CA ALA A 47 -11.52 16.08 1.19
C ALA A 47 -9.99 16.08 1.08
N TYR A 48 -9.45 15.20 0.24
CA TYR A 48 -8.02 15.08 -0.05
C TYR A 48 -7.64 15.68 -1.41
N CYS A 49 -8.58 16.40 -2.06
CA CYS A 49 -8.42 16.94 -3.42
C CYS A 49 -7.97 15.84 -4.42
N CYS A 50 -8.61 14.68 -4.37
CA CYS A 50 -8.39 13.54 -5.25
C CYS A 50 -9.63 13.29 -6.13
N PRO A 51 -9.99 14.20 -7.06
CA PRO A 51 -11.21 14.11 -7.87
C PRO A 51 -11.19 12.92 -8.85
N ASP A 52 -10.01 12.43 -9.20
CA ASP A 52 -9.84 11.31 -10.13
C ASP A 52 -9.96 9.93 -9.45
N ILE A 53 -10.21 9.89 -8.14
CA ILE A 53 -10.39 8.67 -7.35
C ILE A 53 -11.84 8.58 -6.88
N GLU A 54 -12.47 7.40 -7.06
CA GLU A 54 -13.86 7.15 -6.66
C GLU A 54 -14.01 7.01 -5.13
N SER A 55 -13.09 6.27 -4.51
CA SER A 55 -13.05 6.05 -3.07
C SER A 55 -11.68 5.59 -2.61
N ILE A 56 -11.33 5.89 -1.36
CA ILE A 56 -10.02 5.57 -0.76
C ILE A 56 -10.24 4.75 0.51
N CYS A 57 -9.51 3.65 0.65
CA CYS A 57 -9.54 2.81 1.83
C CYS A 57 -8.17 2.76 2.51
N LEU A 58 -8.17 2.94 3.84
CA LEU A 58 -7.00 2.75 4.70
C LEU A 58 -7.27 1.60 5.66
N PHE A 59 -6.25 0.77 5.96
CA PHE A 59 -6.41 -0.38 6.85
C PHE A 59 -5.88 -0.12 8.24
N TYR A 60 -4.80 0.65 8.36
CA TYR A 60 -4.16 0.96 9.62
C TYR A 60 -3.93 2.47 9.76
N ARG A 61 -3.97 2.96 10.98
CA ARG A 61 -3.49 4.30 11.30
C ARG A 61 -1.97 4.35 11.17
N TYR A 62 -1.47 5.38 10.46
CA TYR A 62 -0.03 5.58 10.29
C TYR A 62 0.57 6.27 11.53
N ASP A 63 0.63 5.55 12.65
CA ASP A 63 1.22 5.99 13.90
C ASP A 63 2.05 4.88 14.57
N ALA A 64 2.74 5.24 15.66
CA ALA A 64 3.46 4.34 16.57
C ALA A 64 4.07 3.09 15.89
N GLY A 65 3.55 1.90 16.20
CA GLY A 65 4.09 0.62 15.73
C GLY A 65 4.04 0.45 14.22
N ILE A 66 2.95 0.88 13.55
CA ILE A 66 2.78 0.77 12.09
C ILE A 66 3.79 1.66 11.37
N LYS A 67 3.97 2.92 11.83
CA LYS A 67 4.97 3.85 11.30
C LYS A 67 6.38 3.27 11.42
N LYS A 68 6.73 2.75 12.61
CA LYS A 68 8.01 2.09 12.87
C LYS A 68 8.22 0.89 11.94
N ALA A 69 7.22 0.02 11.80
CA ALA A 69 7.31 -1.17 10.97
C ALA A 69 7.53 -0.82 9.48
N LEU A 70 6.78 0.14 8.94
CA LEU A 70 6.97 0.63 7.56
C LEU A 70 8.34 1.30 7.38
N HIS A 71 8.83 2.02 8.39
CA HIS A 71 10.17 2.60 8.37
C HIS A 71 11.26 1.50 8.31
N GLU A 72 11.17 0.47 9.14
CA GLU A 72 12.10 -0.68 9.13
C GLU A 72 12.11 -1.37 7.75
N VAL A 73 10.94 -1.56 7.13
CA VAL A 73 10.84 -2.12 5.80
C VAL A 73 11.46 -1.16 4.76
N LYS A 74 11.19 0.14 4.83
CA LYS A 74 11.66 1.11 3.83
C LYS A 74 13.16 1.39 3.87
N PHE A 75 13.76 1.40 5.06
CA PHE A 75 15.12 1.91 5.25
C PHE A 75 16.13 0.88 5.79
N HIS A 76 15.66 -0.19 6.41
CA HIS A 76 16.53 -1.19 7.05
C HIS A 76 16.43 -2.59 6.42
N GLY A 77 15.80 -2.71 5.25
CA GLY A 77 15.82 -3.95 4.47
C GLY A 77 15.12 -5.15 5.12
N LYS A 78 14.16 -4.94 6.04
CA LYS A 78 13.48 -5.98 6.81
C LYS A 78 12.49 -6.79 5.95
N LYS A 79 12.99 -7.65 5.05
CA LYS A 79 12.16 -8.47 4.14
C LYS A 79 11.17 -9.38 4.88
N ARG A 80 11.56 -9.94 6.05
CA ARG A 80 10.64 -10.77 6.87
C ARG A 80 9.44 -9.96 7.36
N LEU A 81 9.65 -8.69 7.71
CA LEU A 81 8.56 -7.82 8.13
C LEU A 81 7.66 -7.43 6.95
N LEU A 82 8.23 -7.24 5.74
CA LEU A 82 7.43 -7.04 4.52
C LEU A 82 6.57 -8.27 4.22
N ALA A 83 7.12 -9.48 4.33
CA ALA A 83 6.35 -10.72 4.19
C ALA A 83 5.23 -10.81 5.24
N ALA A 84 5.51 -10.45 6.49
CA ALA A 84 4.51 -10.41 7.55
C ALA A 84 3.39 -9.38 7.27
N MET A 85 3.69 -8.24 6.61
CA MET A 85 2.67 -7.28 6.15
C MET A 85 1.83 -7.86 5.00
N ALA A 86 2.42 -8.62 4.08
CA ALA A 86 1.67 -9.31 3.02
C ALA A 86 0.73 -10.39 3.60
N ASP A 87 1.20 -11.16 4.58
CA ASP A 87 0.37 -12.12 5.31
C ASP A 87 -0.76 -11.41 6.06
N GLU A 88 -0.48 -10.27 6.66
CA GLU A 88 -1.47 -9.44 7.34
C GLU A 88 -2.61 -9.03 6.40
N MET A 89 -2.30 -8.56 5.18
CA MET A 89 -3.32 -8.25 4.17
C MET A 89 -4.20 -9.46 3.81
N SER A 90 -3.64 -10.66 3.86
CA SER A 90 -4.37 -11.91 3.59
C SER A 90 -5.23 -12.36 4.78
N ILE A 91 -4.83 -12.01 6.02
CA ILE A 91 -5.56 -12.32 7.25
C ILE A 91 -6.75 -11.37 7.44
N LEU A 92 -6.60 -10.11 7.01
CA LEU A 92 -7.66 -9.12 7.12
C LEU A 92 -8.84 -9.47 6.20
N GLU A 93 -10.02 -9.54 6.77
CA GLU A 93 -11.27 -9.66 6.00
C GLU A 93 -11.70 -8.33 5.36
N THR A 94 -11.20 -7.23 5.91
CA THR A 94 -11.57 -5.86 5.52
C THR A 94 -11.35 -5.56 4.05
N PRO A 95 -10.21 -5.91 3.42
CA PRO A 95 -10.00 -5.64 1.99
C PRO A 95 -11.06 -6.30 1.11
N LYS A 96 -11.43 -7.56 1.40
CA LYS A 96 -12.49 -8.28 0.69
C LYS A 96 -13.85 -7.62 0.87
N ARG A 97 -14.19 -7.21 2.09
CA ARG A 97 -15.45 -6.50 2.38
C ARG A 97 -15.52 -5.17 1.64
N VAL A 98 -14.42 -4.42 1.55
CA VAL A 98 -14.35 -3.15 0.81
C VAL A 98 -14.55 -3.37 -0.68
N CYS A 99 -13.92 -4.38 -1.27
CA CYS A 99 -14.11 -4.72 -2.68
C CYS A 99 -15.60 -5.03 -2.98
N ALA A 100 -16.26 -5.77 -2.11
CA ALA A 100 -17.70 -6.07 -2.22
C ALA A 100 -18.56 -4.81 -2.06
N MET A 101 -18.27 -3.96 -1.07
CA MET A 101 -19.00 -2.71 -0.81
C MET A 101 -18.86 -1.72 -1.97
N TRP A 102 -17.69 -1.64 -2.61
CA TRP A 102 -17.47 -0.81 -3.79
C TRP A 102 -17.99 -1.46 -5.07
N ASN A 103 -18.51 -2.69 -4.99
CA ASN A 103 -18.96 -3.48 -6.15
C ASN A 103 -17.89 -3.50 -7.26
N LEU A 104 -16.65 -3.79 -6.87
CA LEU A 104 -15.54 -3.79 -7.82
C LEU A 104 -15.78 -4.83 -8.92
N PRO A 105 -15.60 -4.47 -10.19
CA PRO A 105 -15.82 -5.40 -11.29
C PRO A 105 -14.78 -6.53 -11.28
N ALA A 106 -15.19 -7.72 -11.77
CA ALA A 106 -14.31 -8.91 -11.78
C ALA A 106 -13.03 -8.72 -12.60
N ASN A 107 -13.04 -7.82 -13.60
CA ASN A 107 -11.88 -7.49 -14.42
C ASN A 107 -11.04 -6.33 -13.87
N ILE A 108 -11.17 -6.03 -12.56
CA ILE A 108 -10.36 -4.98 -11.91
C ILE A 108 -8.87 -5.24 -12.08
N VAL A 109 -8.13 -4.19 -12.38
CA VAL A 109 -6.68 -4.24 -12.50
C VAL A 109 -6.06 -3.55 -11.30
N VAL A 110 -5.28 -4.29 -10.52
CA VAL A 110 -4.55 -3.75 -9.36
C VAL A 110 -3.22 -3.18 -9.84
N VAL A 111 -3.02 -1.90 -9.58
CA VAL A 111 -1.85 -1.15 -10.01
C VAL A 111 -1.11 -0.61 -8.78
N PRO A 112 0.13 -1.06 -8.51
CA PRO A 112 0.92 -0.47 -7.44
C PRO A 112 1.39 0.93 -7.82
N ILE A 113 1.39 1.86 -6.86
CA ILE A 113 2.07 3.15 -7.01
C ILE A 113 3.58 2.90 -6.93
N PRO A 114 4.35 3.18 -8.01
CA PRO A 114 5.75 2.79 -8.05
C PRO A 114 6.62 3.64 -7.12
N THR A 115 7.46 2.97 -6.35
CA THR A 115 8.52 3.60 -5.57
C THR A 115 9.63 4.13 -6.49
N ASP A 116 10.43 5.06 -6.00
CA ASP A 116 11.64 5.52 -6.69
C ASP A 116 12.61 4.35 -7.00
N ARG A 117 13.07 4.25 -8.26
CA ARG A 117 13.90 3.14 -8.75
C ARG A 117 15.21 2.99 -7.97
N LYS A 118 15.83 4.09 -7.53
CA LYS A 118 17.08 4.05 -6.74
C LYS A 118 16.82 3.39 -5.39
N ARG A 119 15.69 3.71 -4.75
CA ARG A 119 15.30 3.11 -3.47
C ARG A 119 14.97 1.62 -3.62
N VAL A 120 14.28 1.24 -4.71
CA VAL A 120 14.02 -0.18 -5.02
C VAL A 120 15.33 -0.93 -5.26
N ALA A 121 16.25 -0.37 -6.04
CA ALA A 121 17.56 -0.98 -6.31
C ALA A 121 18.39 -1.16 -5.02
N GLN A 122 18.38 -0.18 -4.12
CA GLN A 122 19.12 -0.24 -2.84
C GLN A 122 18.58 -1.33 -1.90
N ARG A 123 17.25 -1.47 -1.79
CA ARG A 123 16.62 -2.41 -0.83
C ARG A 123 16.23 -3.76 -1.44
N GLY A 124 16.17 -3.85 -2.79
CA GLY A 124 15.90 -5.09 -3.53
C GLY A 124 14.41 -5.46 -3.61
N TYR A 125 13.47 -4.56 -3.31
CA TYR A 125 12.02 -4.76 -3.40
C TYR A 125 11.23 -3.45 -3.45
N ASP A 126 10.02 -3.52 -4.00
CA ASP A 126 9.01 -2.46 -3.92
C ASP A 126 8.02 -2.76 -2.79
N VAL A 127 7.70 -1.76 -1.94
CA VAL A 127 6.90 -2.00 -0.73
C VAL A 127 5.42 -2.19 -1.05
N PRO A 128 4.76 -1.34 -1.85
CA PRO A 128 3.38 -1.59 -2.28
C PRO A 128 3.21 -2.96 -2.95
N GLN A 129 4.11 -3.33 -3.85
CA GLN A 129 4.11 -4.65 -4.49
C GLN A 129 4.25 -5.77 -3.47
N GLY A 130 5.22 -5.66 -2.55
CA GLY A 130 5.46 -6.67 -1.52
C GLY A 130 4.27 -6.89 -0.60
N ILE A 131 3.50 -5.84 -0.30
CA ILE A 131 2.33 -5.92 0.58
C ILE A 131 1.10 -6.49 -0.16
N PHE A 132 0.81 -6.03 -1.39
CA PHE A 132 -0.49 -6.24 -2.03
C PHE A 132 -0.51 -7.32 -3.11
N SER A 133 0.63 -7.70 -3.70
CA SER A 133 0.63 -8.60 -4.87
C SER A 133 0.05 -9.98 -4.55
N GLN A 134 0.44 -10.59 -3.43
CA GLN A 134 -0.08 -11.91 -3.01
C GLN A 134 -1.58 -11.84 -2.68
N TRP A 135 -2.02 -10.80 -1.99
CA TRP A 135 -3.43 -10.57 -1.69
C TRP A 135 -4.24 -10.43 -2.99
N SER A 136 -3.79 -9.60 -3.92
CA SER A 136 -4.43 -9.39 -5.22
C SER A 136 -4.63 -10.70 -5.99
N GLN A 137 -3.60 -11.54 -6.06
CA GLN A 137 -3.65 -12.86 -6.69
C GLN A 137 -4.67 -13.79 -6.02
N LYS A 138 -4.71 -13.80 -4.69
CA LYS A 138 -5.70 -14.59 -3.92
C LYS A 138 -7.15 -14.14 -4.16
N GLN A 139 -7.37 -12.87 -4.51
CA GLN A 139 -8.68 -12.36 -4.89
C GLN A 139 -9.04 -12.65 -6.37
N GLY A 140 -8.12 -13.19 -7.16
CA GLY A 140 -8.29 -13.40 -8.60
C GLY A 140 -8.18 -12.11 -9.42
N PHE A 141 -7.63 -11.02 -8.85
CA PHE A 141 -7.46 -9.74 -9.54
C PHE A 141 -6.23 -9.75 -10.44
N VAL A 142 -6.28 -8.96 -11.51
CA VAL A 142 -5.15 -8.81 -12.43
C VAL A 142 -4.14 -7.83 -11.83
N TRP A 143 -2.94 -8.32 -11.50
CA TRP A 143 -1.83 -7.45 -11.10
C TRP A 143 -1.14 -6.86 -12.32
N CYS A 144 -0.96 -5.52 -12.36
CA CYS A 144 -0.31 -4.85 -13.47
C CYS A 144 0.55 -3.66 -12.99
N GLU A 145 1.83 -3.72 -13.23
CA GLU A 145 2.73 -2.58 -13.05
C GLU A 145 2.55 -1.61 -14.22
N ALA A 146 1.43 -0.89 -14.23
CA ALA A 146 1.05 -0.01 -15.32
C ALA A 146 1.70 1.37 -15.23
N LEU A 147 2.19 1.76 -14.06
CA LEU A 147 2.84 3.03 -13.82
C LEU A 147 4.36 2.89 -13.69
N ALA A 148 5.10 3.87 -14.21
CA ALA A 148 6.51 4.06 -13.93
C ALA A 148 6.74 5.44 -13.34
N ARG A 149 7.64 5.53 -12.36
CA ARG A 149 8.15 6.81 -11.88
C ARG A 149 9.27 7.26 -12.81
N ILE A 150 9.06 8.36 -13.52
CA ILE A 150 9.98 8.91 -14.53
C ILE A 150 10.90 10.00 -13.99
N ARG A 151 10.62 10.51 -12.79
CA ARG A 151 11.39 11.54 -12.11
C ARG A 151 11.49 11.21 -10.62
N SER A 152 12.69 11.30 -10.06
CA SER A 152 12.88 11.25 -8.61
C SER A 152 12.23 12.46 -7.94
N THR A 153 11.69 12.25 -6.77
CA THR A 153 11.08 13.28 -5.94
C THR A 153 11.81 13.36 -4.61
N GLU A 154 11.83 14.52 -4.00
CA GLU A 154 12.37 14.69 -2.67
C GLU A 154 11.58 13.89 -1.62
N PRO A 155 12.20 13.53 -0.48
CA PRO A 155 11.47 12.95 0.63
C PRO A 155 10.31 13.88 1.04
N GLN A 156 9.10 13.32 1.16
CA GLN A 156 7.90 14.11 1.49
C GLN A 156 7.81 14.47 2.99
N TYR A 157 8.76 14.00 3.80
CA TYR A 157 8.82 14.32 5.22
C TYR A 157 9.15 15.81 5.40
N GLY A 158 8.33 16.50 6.22
CA GLY A 158 8.50 17.94 6.47
C GLY A 158 7.86 18.88 5.44
N LEU A 159 7.38 18.36 4.29
CA LEU A 159 6.68 19.16 3.29
C LEU A 159 5.21 19.34 3.68
N ASP A 160 4.67 20.54 3.45
CA ASP A 160 3.23 20.79 3.56
C ASP A 160 2.43 20.13 2.41
N ARG A 161 1.08 20.20 2.45
CA ARG A 161 0.21 19.59 1.42
C ARG A 161 0.46 20.14 0.01
N SER A 162 0.70 21.46 -0.12
CA SER A 162 0.95 22.13 -1.39
C SER A 162 2.29 21.70 -1.97
N GLU A 163 3.32 21.70 -1.14
CA GLU A 163 4.67 21.27 -1.48
C GLU A 163 4.71 19.80 -1.91
N ARG A 164 4.00 18.91 -1.19
CA ARG A 164 3.88 17.48 -1.56
C ARG A 164 3.29 17.30 -2.95
N ARG A 165 2.24 18.09 -3.32
CA ARG A 165 1.66 18.08 -4.67
C ARG A 165 2.63 18.56 -5.74
N LYS A 166 3.30 19.69 -5.50
CA LYS A 166 4.31 20.20 -6.42
C LYS A 166 5.44 19.19 -6.62
N ASN A 167 5.87 18.55 -5.55
CA ASN A 167 6.95 17.57 -5.57
C ASN A 167 6.62 16.34 -6.43
N VAL A 168 5.39 15.83 -6.43
CA VAL A 168 4.99 14.63 -7.18
C VAL A 168 4.44 14.92 -8.56
N ARG A 169 4.11 16.16 -8.89
CA ARG A 169 3.53 16.54 -10.18
C ARG A 169 4.40 16.12 -11.35
N GLY A 170 3.84 15.36 -12.31
CA GLY A 170 4.56 14.87 -13.49
C GLY A 170 5.63 13.82 -13.18
N CYS A 171 5.58 13.16 -12.02
CA CYS A 171 6.56 12.13 -11.70
C CYS A 171 6.20 10.74 -12.22
N PHE A 172 4.98 10.52 -12.71
CA PHE A 172 4.52 9.24 -13.23
C PHE A 172 4.25 9.27 -14.73
N ASN A 173 4.36 8.11 -15.36
CA ASN A 173 3.85 7.84 -16.71
C ASN A 173 3.31 6.42 -16.76
N THR A 174 2.39 6.16 -17.69
CA THR A 174 1.91 4.79 -17.96
C THR A 174 2.88 4.05 -18.88
N ILE A 175 3.05 2.76 -18.62
CA ILE A 175 3.91 1.86 -19.40
C ILE A 175 3.15 0.62 -19.90
N ARG A 176 1.84 0.58 -19.69
CA ARG A 176 0.93 -0.46 -20.15
C ARG A 176 -0.36 0.15 -20.67
N ASP A 177 -1.05 -0.53 -21.57
CA ASP A 177 -2.38 -0.13 -22.03
C ASP A 177 -3.43 -0.46 -20.96
N ILE A 178 -4.07 0.61 -20.47
CA ILE A 178 -5.10 0.54 -19.42
C ILE A 178 -6.43 1.17 -19.85
N ARG A 179 -6.60 1.44 -21.15
CA ARG A 179 -7.81 2.06 -21.68
C ARG A 179 -9.04 1.21 -21.39
N GLY A 180 -10.08 1.85 -20.90
CA GLY A 180 -11.34 1.23 -20.51
C GLY A 180 -11.25 0.33 -19.27
N LYS A 181 -10.08 0.13 -18.66
CA LYS A 181 -9.91 -0.76 -17.52
C LYS A 181 -10.29 -0.06 -16.22
N PRO A 182 -11.04 -0.72 -15.32
CA PRO A 182 -11.21 -0.28 -13.94
C PRO A 182 -9.93 -0.58 -13.14
N ILE A 183 -9.46 0.39 -12.36
CA ILE A 183 -8.17 0.32 -11.66
C ILE A 183 -8.38 0.38 -10.16
N LEU A 184 -7.68 -0.48 -9.44
CA LEU A 184 -7.46 -0.37 -8.00
C LEU A 184 -5.99 0.01 -7.74
N LEU A 185 -5.75 1.27 -7.44
CA LEU A 185 -4.44 1.74 -7.00
C LEU A 185 -4.12 1.20 -5.61
N VAL A 186 -2.87 0.75 -5.39
CA VAL A 186 -2.42 0.31 -4.06
C VAL A 186 -1.12 1.00 -3.68
N ASP A 187 -1.02 1.42 -2.40
CA ASP A 187 0.16 2.07 -1.84
C ASP A 187 0.42 1.58 -0.40
N ASP A 188 1.63 1.79 0.09
CA ASP A 188 1.97 1.47 1.49
C ASP A 188 1.47 2.55 2.47
N ILE A 189 1.50 3.83 2.08
CA ILE A 189 1.11 4.95 2.93
C ILE A 189 0.31 6.00 2.13
N PHE A 190 -0.85 6.36 2.67
CA PHE A 190 -1.64 7.50 2.21
C PHE A 190 -1.64 8.57 3.31
N THR A 191 -1.12 9.77 3.00
CA THR A 191 -1.14 10.93 3.90
C THR A 191 -1.95 12.07 3.28
N SER A 192 -1.31 12.98 2.58
CA SER A 192 -1.98 14.12 1.92
C SER A 192 -2.76 13.76 0.66
N GLY A 193 -2.66 12.52 0.17
CA GLY A 193 -3.25 12.08 -1.09
C GLY A 193 -2.49 12.50 -2.35
N ALA A 194 -1.46 13.34 -2.25
CA ALA A 194 -0.77 13.91 -3.40
C ALA A 194 -0.22 12.86 -4.38
N THR A 195 0.38 11.78 -3.88
CA THR A 195 0.94 10.71 -4.71
C THR A 195 -0.17 9.90 -5.40
N ALA A 196 -1.22 9.56 -4.65
CA ALA A 196 -2.36 8.81 -5.19
C ALA A 196 -3.11 9.62 -6.24
N GLU A 197 -3.31 10.92 -6.00
CA GLU A 197 -3.95 11.82 -6.95
C GLU A 197 -3.17 11.94 -8.25
N GLU A 198 -1.86 12.17 -8.19
CA GLU A 198 -1.03 12.26 -9.38
C GLU A 198 -1.05 10.95 -10.18
N ALA A 199 -0.99 9.79 -9.49
CA ALA A 199 -1.09 8.50 -10.12
C ALA A 199 -2.46 8.29 -10.79
N ALA A 200 -3.55 8.61 -10.09
CA ALA A 200 -4.91 8.51 -10.61
C ALA A 200 -5.12 9.42 -11.82
N ASN A 201 -4.67 10.68 -11.73
CA ASN A 201 -4.78 11.65 -12.82
C ASN A 201 -4.10 11.14 -14.12
N ILE A 202 -2.90 10.57 -14.01
CA ILE A 202 -2.22 9.98 -15.16
C ILE A 202 -2.99 8.78 -15.71
N LEU A 203 -3.49 7.88 -14.86
CA LEU A 203 -4.29 6.72 -15.29
C LEU A 203 -5.59 7.14 -15.98
N ARG A 204 -6.31 8.12 -15.41
CA ARG A 204 -7.54 8.67 -16.02
C ARG A 204 -7.28 9.33 -17.36
N LYS A 205 -6.23 10.13 -17.49
CA LYS A 205 -5.80 10.75 -18.77
C LYS A 205 -5.44 9.72 -19.82
N GLN A 206 -4.97 8.55 -19.43
CA GLN A 206 -4.66 7.43 -20.32
C GLN A 206 -5.84 6.48 -20.55
N GLY A 207 -7.04 6.88 -20.10
CA GLY A 207 -8.29 6.21 -20.42
C GLY A 207 -8.74 5.15 -19.43
N ALA A 208 -8.21 5.08 -18.23
CA ALA A 208 -8.78 4.24 -17.16
C ALA A 208 -10.26 4.62 -16.93
N SER A 209 -11.16 3.65 -16.85
CA SER A 209 -12.60 3.90 -16.72
C SER A 209 -12.95 4.42 -15.33
N HIS A 210 -12.40 3.83 -14.29
CA HIS A 210 -12.58 4.17 -12.87
C HIS A 210 -11.29 3.92 -12.11
N VAL A 211 -11.07 4.67 -11.03
CA VAL A 211 -9.92 4.48 -10.16
C VAL A 211 -10.37 4.49 -8.70
N TRP A 212 -10.12 3.42 -7.97
CA TRP A 212 -10.20 3.34 -6.52
C TRP A 212 -8.79 3.26 -5.94
N ALA A 213 -8.64 3.55 -4.65
CA ALA A 213 -7.35 3.46 -3.98
C ALA A 213 -7.44 2.71 -2.66
N MET A 214 -6.42 1.91 -2.37
CA MET A 214 -6.20 1.29 -1.07
C MET A 214 -4.78 1.58 -0.61
N ALA A 215 -4.61 1.90 0.68
CA ALA A 215 -3.29 1.99 1.28
C ALA A 215 -3.22 1.18 2.57
N PHE A 216 -2.05 0.58 2.81
CA PHE A 216 -1.83 -0.21 4.02
C PHE A 216 -2.02 0.61 5.27
N ALA A 217 -1.49 1.84 5.27
CA ALA A 217 -1.67 2.77 6.39
C ALA A 217 -1.87 4.22 5.93
N GLY A 218 -2.47 5.05 6.78
CA GLY A 218 -2.62 6.48 6.49
C GLY A 218 -3.28 7.27 7.60
N GLY A 219 -3.47 8.58 7.38
CA GLY A 219 -4.32 9.45 8.20
C GLY A 219 -3.75 9.93 9.53
N ALA A 220 -2.43 9.86 9.77
CA ALA A 220 -1.82 10.37 11.01
C ALA A 220 -1.59 11.89 11.01
N ASP A 221 -1.62 12.55 9.86
CA ASP A 221 -1.28 13.96 9.72
C ASP A 221 -2.52 14.90 9.61
N ASP A 222 -3.74 14.36 9.69
CA ASP A 222 -4.98 15.11 9.43
C ASP A 222 -5.72 15.58 10.71
N ASP A 223 -5.20 15.28 11.90
CA ASP A 223 -5.78 15.70 13.20
C ASP A 223 -5.13 17.00 13.75
N LYS A 224 -4.54 17.85 12.88
CA LYS A 224 -4.06 19.20 13.27
C LYS A 224 -4.63 20.28 12.42
#